data_d5d2350789ecccc112506133871d9bcd
#
_entry.id   d5d2350789ecccc112506133871d9bcd
#
_cell.length_a   1.000
_cell.length_b   1.000
_cell.length_c   1.000
_cell.angle_alpha   90.00
_cell.angle_beta   90.00
_cell.angle_gamma   90.00
#
_symmetry.space_group_name_H-M   'P 1'
#
loop_
_entity.id
_entity.type
_entity.pdbx_description
1 polymer ?
#
loop_
_entity_poly.entity_id
_entity_poly.type
_entity_poly.pdbx_seq_one_letter_code
_entity_poly.pdbx_strand_id
1 'polypeptide(L)'
;MTTTPDKLSAKQHGAIAALLTSATIQGAAREAGISERQIHRWLADDQAFDAAYRRARWRATQQAIARLQHVSTAAVTVLISIAADNHMPPSSRVAAASKLLDLALKSVEIEEIEARLSNLEALMQENRT
;
A
#
# COMPACT_ATOMS: atom_id res chain seq x y z
N MET A 1 10.52 4.58 -32.66
CA MET A 1 11.59 3.82 -31.95
C MET A 1 10.95 3.13 -30.76
N THR A 2 10.70 1.86 -30.88
CA THR A 2 10.21 1.02 -29.80
C THR A 2 11.38 0.74 -28.84
N THR A 3 11.42 1.45 -27.74
CA THR A 3 12.34 1.14 -26.65
C THR A 3 11.94 -0.23 -26.11
N THR A 4 12.70 -1.25 -26.46
CA THR A 4 12.58 -2.57 -25.85
C THR A 4 12.72 -2.36 -24.34
N PRO A 5 11.78 -2.81 -23.49
CA PRO A 5 11.98 -2.74 -22.06
C PRO A 5 13.24 -3.55 -21.74
N ASP A 6 14.23 -2.90 -21.15
CA ASP A 6 15.45 -3.54 -20.70
C ASP A 6 15.09 -4.78 -19.90
N LYS A 7 15.37 -5.94 -20.46
CA LYS A 7 15.06 -7.22 -19.84
C LYS A 7 15.96 -7.40 -18.65
N LEU A 8 15.38 -7.29 -17.44
CA LEU A 8 16.09 -7.61 -16.22
C LEU A 8 16.61 -9.05 -16.25
N SER A 9 17.79 -9.27 -15.69
CA SER A 9 18.34 -10.62 -15.54
C SER A 9 17.53 -11.43 -14.49
N ALA A 10 17.65 -12.75 -14.54
CA ALA A 10 17.03 -13.63 -13.55
C ALA A 10 17.48 -13.28 -12.11
N LYS A 11 18.75 -12.90 -11.94
CA LYS A 11 19.28 -12.46 -10.64
C LYS A 11 18.63 -11.17 -10.16
N GLN A 12 18.37 -10.23 -11.06
CA GLN A 12 17.69 -8.97 -10.75
C GLN A 12 16.23 -9.20 -10.37
N HIS A 13 15.52 -10.08 -11.08
CA HIS A 13 14.17 -10.48 -10.69
C HIS A 13 14.14 -11.12 -9.30
N GLY A 14 15.09 -12.01 -9.00
CA GLY A 14 15.22 -12.64 -7.68
C GLY A 14 15.53 -11.61 -6.58
N ALA A 15 16.38 -10.64 -6.86
CA ALA A 15 16.68 -9.56 -5.93
C ALA A 15 15.47 -8.69 -5.62
N ILE A 16 14.66 -8.34 -6.62
CA ILE A 16 13.42 -7.58 -6.42
C ILE A 16 12.45 -8.38 -5.54
N ALA A 17 12.23 -9.65 -5.82
CA ALA A 17 11.35 -10.51 -5.02
C ALA A 17 11.83 -10.57 -3.55
N ALA A 18 13.12 -10.72 -3.31
CA ALA A 18 13.70 -10.74 -1.97
C ALA A 18 13.57 -9.39 -1.25
N LEU A 19 13.75 -8.27 -1.97
CA LEU A 19 13.56 -6.92 -1.42
C LEU A 19 12.13 -6.63 -0.98
N LEU A 20 11.16 -7.25 -1.62
CA LEU A 20 9.73 -7.07 -1.26
C LEU A 20 9.34 -7.84 0.01
N THR A 21 10.03 -8.93 0.33
CA THR A 21 9.72 -9.81 1.46
C THR A 21 10.62 -9.59 2.67
N SER A 22 11.81 -9.07 2.47
CA SER A 22 12.79 -8.86 3.54
C SER A 22 12.71 -7.47 4.14
N ALA A 23 12.87 -7.39 5.45
CA ALA A 23 12.87 -6.11 6.18
C ALA A 23 14.12 -5.26 5.92
N THR A 24 15.22 -5.88 5.47
CA THR A 24 16.51 -5.21 5.25
C THR A 24 17.13 -5.61 3.93
N ILE A 25 17.99 -4.75 3.38
CA ILE A 25 18.77 -5.06 2.17
C ILE A 25 19.69 -6.25 2.41
N GLN A 26 20.29 -6.34 3.60
CA GLN A 26 21.13 -7.47 3.99
C GLN A 26 20.36 -8.80 3.96
N GLY A 27 19.15 -8.81 4.50
CA GLY A 27 18.26 -9.98 4.45
C GLY A 27 17.90 -10.36 3.02
N ALA A 28 17.56 -9.39 2.19
CA ALA A 28 17.26 -9.60 0.78
C ALA A 28 18.45 -10.16 0.00
N ALA A 29 19.63 -9.63 0.24
CA ALA A 29 20.88 -10.11 -0.37
C ALA A 29 21.13 -11.57 -0.04
N ARG A 30 20.96 -11.94 1.23
CA ARG A 30 21.11 -13.33 1.70
C ARG A 30 20.10 -14.26 1.04
N GLU A 31 18.85 -13.85 0.99
CA GLU A 31 17.75 -14.63 0.39
C GLU A 31 17.95 -14.84 -1.12
N ALA A 32 18.36 -13.79 -1.82
CA ALA A 32 18.60 -13.83 -3.26
C ALA A 32 19.95 -14.45 -3.66
N GLY A 33 20.84 -14.71 -2.70
CA GLY A 33 22.17 -15.24 -2.99
C GLY A 33 23.08 -14.25 -3.72
N ILE A 34 22.92 -12.97 -3.46
CA ILE A 34 23.64 -11.85 -4.10
C ILE A 34 24.30 -11.01 -3.01
N SER A 35 25.39 -10.32 -3.33
CA SER A 35 26.03 -9.42 -2.38
C SER A 35 25.16 -8.16 -2.14
N GLU A 36 25.13 -7.68 -0.93
CA GLU A 36 24.48 -6.42 -0.56
C GLU A 36 24.99 -5.25 -1.42
N ARG A 37 26.29 -5.23 -1.66
CA ARG A 37 26.93 -4.22 -2.53
C ARG A 37 26.38 -4.23 -3.95
N GLN A 38 26.06 -5.40 -4.49
CA GLN A 38 25.49 -5.52 -5.84
C GLN A 38 24.07 -4.94 -5.88
N ILE A 39 23.27 -5.18 -4.85
CA ILE A 39 21.91 -4.61 -4.76
C ILE A 39 21.99 -3.08 -4.67
N HIS A 40 22.87 -2.54 -3.84
CA HIS A 40 23.10 -1.10 -3.74
C HIS A 40 23.50 -0.48 -5.08
N ARG A 41 24.38 -1.17 -5.81
CA ARG A 41 24.81 -0.71 -7.14
C ARG A 41 23.64 -0.67 -8.13
N TRP A 42 22.82 -1.71 -8.18
CA TRP A 42 21.64 -1.74 -9.06
C TRP A 42 20.63 -0.65 -8.71
N LEU A 43 20.41 -0.39 -7.43
CA LEU A 43 19.50 0.67 -7.00
C LEU A 43 20.01 2.07 -7.37
N ALA A 44 21.33 2.27 -7.35
CA ALA A 44 21.94 3.57 -7.62
C ALA A 44 22.15 3.82 -9.12
N ASP A 45 22.62 2.83 -9.87
CA ASP A 45 23.16 3.00 -11.21
C ASP A 45 22.33 2.35 -12.32
N ASP A 46 21.46 1.41 -12.00
CA ASP A 46 20.62 0.70 -12.97
C ASP A 46 19.19 1.24 -12.94
N GLN A 47 18.87 2.13 -13.86
CA GLN A 47 17.53 2.76 -13.95
C GLN A 47 16.42 1.74 -14.20
N ALA A 48 16.67 0.70 -15.00
CA ALA A 48 15.70 -0.33 -15.29
C ALA A 48 15.38 -1.15 -14.03
N PHE A 49 16.38 -1.49 -13.26
CA PHE A 49 16.23 -2.18 -11.98
C PHE A 49 15.47 -1.33 -10.95
N ASP A 50 15.88 -0.09 -10.76
CA ASP A 50 15.22 0.83 -9.83
C ASP A 50 13.75 1.06 -10.21
N ALA A 51 13.45 1.28 -11.48
CA ALA A 51 12.10 1.46 -11.96
C ALA A 51 11.24 0.19 -11.77
N ALA A 52 11.79 -0.98 -12.05
CA ALA A 52 11.09 -2.26 -11.83
C ALA A 52 10.83 -2.53 -10.35
N TYR A 53 11.80 -2.22 -9.49
CA TYR A 53 11.65 -2.34 -8.04
C TYR A 53 10.57 -1.40 -7.50
N ARG A 54 10.55 -0.15 -7.93
CA ARG A 54 9.52 0.83 -7.53
C ARG A 54 8.12 0.38 -7.96
N ARG A 55 7.98 -0.10 -9.19
CA ARG A 55 6.69 -0.66 -9.68
C ARG A 55 6.24 -1.87 -8.86
N ALA A 56 7.15 -2.78 -8.54
CA ALA A 56 6.86 -3.95 -7.74
C ALA A 56 6.45 -3.59 -6.30
N ARG A 57 7.13 -2.65 -5.67
CA ARG A 57 6.75 -2.10 -4.36
C ARG A 57 5.36 -1.48 -4.39
N TRP A 58 5.09 -0.66 -5.38
CA TRP A 58 3.80 -0.01 -5.51
C TRP A 58 2.67 -1.03 -5.67
N ARG A 59 2.86 -2.05 -6.53
CA ARG A 59 1.89 -3.14 -6.69
C ARG A 59 1.66 -3.91 -5.40
N ALA A 60 2.73 -4.26 -4.68
CA ALA A 60 2.64 -4.95 -3.40
C ALA A 60 1.87 -4.11 -2.36
N THR A 61 2.12 -2.81 -2.31
CA THR A 61 1.39 -1.88 -1.44
C THR A 61 -0.09 -1.81 -1.82
N GLN A 62 -0.42 -1.70 -3.10
CA GLN A 62 -1.81 -1.68 -3.58
C GLN A 62 -2.55 -2.98 -3.25
N GLN A 63 -1.89 -4.13 -3.40
CA GLN A 63 -2.47 -5.42 -3.01
C GLN A 63 -2.71 -5.50 -1.50
N ALA A 64 -1.78 -5.02 -0.69
CA ALA A 64 -1.93 -4.99 0.77
C ALA A 64 -3.10 -4.08 1.19
N ILE A 65 -3.24 -2.91 0.57
CA ILE A 65 -4.37 -1.99 0.80
C ILE A 65 -5.69 -2.65 0.39
N ALA A 66 -5.75 -3.30 -0.76
CA ALA A 66 -6.95 -4.00 -1.22
C ALA A 66 -7.37 -5.12 -0.26
N ARG A 67 -6.42 -5.89 0.25
CA ARG A 67 -6.67 -6.91 1.29
C ARG A 67 -7.18 -6.28 2.58
N LEU A 68 -6.58 -5.19 3.01
CA LEU A 68 -7.00 -4.45 4.20
C LEU A 68 -8.43 -3.90 4.04
N GLN A 69 -8.78 -3.35 2.89
CA GLN A 69 -10.14 -2.89 2.58
C GLN A 69 -11.14 -4.04 2.64
N HIS A 70 -10.78 -5.20 2.11
CA HIS A 70 -11.64 -6.39 2.16
C HIS A 70 -11.88 -6.87 3.60
N VAL A 71 -10.83 -6.92 4.42
CA VAL A 71 -10.93 -7.28 5.85
C VAL A 71 -11.71 -6.22 6.64
N SER A 72 -11.59 -4.95 6.27
CA SER A 72 -12.32 -3.85 6.91
C SER A 72 -13.83 -4.02 6.81
N THR A 73 -14.34 -4.51 5.68
CA THR A 73 -15.77 -4.81 5.51
C THR A 73 -16.25 -5.84 6.53
N ALA A 74 -15.49 -6.91 6.73
CA ALA A 74 -15.81 -7.94 7.72
C ALA A 74 -15.73 -7.40 9.16
N ALA A 75 -14.72 -6.58 9.45
CA ALA A 75 -14.55 -5.95 10.76
C ALA A 75 -15.72 -5.01 11.10
N VAL A 76 -16.20 -4.22 10.14
CA VAL A 76 -17.39 -3.37 10.31
C VAL A 76 -18.63 -4.22 10.62
N THR A 77 -18.82 -5.33 9.93
CA THR A 77 -19.93 -6.27 10.19
C THR A 77 -19.87 -6.81 11.61
N VAL A 78 -18.70 -7.18 12.12
CA VAL A 78 -18.53 -7.63 13.51
C VAL A 78 -18.90 -6.52 14.50
N LEU A 79 -18.45 -5.30 14.28
CA LEU A 79 -18.79 -4.15 15.14
C LEU A 79 -20.30 -3.88 15.16
N ILE A 80 -20.96 -3.95 14.02
CA ILE A 80 -22.43 -3.80 13.91
C ILE A 80 -23.12 -4.91 14.68
N SER A 81 -22.68 -6.16 14.55
CA SER A 81 -23.25 -7.29 15.28
C SER A 81 -23.17 -7.11 16.80
N ILE A 82 -22.03 -6.66 17.30
CA ILE A 82 -21.82 -6.42 18.74
C ILE A 82 -22.69 -5.26 19.22
N ALA A 83 -22.77 -4.17 18.49
CA ALA A 83 -23.58 -3.01 18.84
C ALA A 83 -25.08 -3.33 18.88
N ALA A 84 -25.55 -4.20 17.98
CA ALA A 84 -26.95 -4.58 17.83
C ALA A 84 -27.40 -5.73 18.76
N ASP A 85 -26.48 -6.51 19.29
CA ASP A 85 -26.78 -7.69 20.10
C ASP A 85 -27.14 -7.32 21.53
N ASN A 86 -28.43 -7.50 21.89
CA ASN A 86 -28.95 -7.23 23.22
C ASN A 86 -28.38 -8.14 24.33
N HIS A 87 -27.76 -9.26 23.97
CA HIS A 87 -27.12 -10.19 24.91
C HIS A 87 -25.68 -9.78 25.27
N MET A 88 -25.10 -8.88 24.50
CA MET A 88 -23.77 -8.36 24.80
C MET A 88 -23.81 -7.37 25.97
N PRO A 89 -22.72 -7.29 26.79
CA PRO A 89 -22.63 -6.29 27.84
C PRO A 89 -22.80 -4.87 27.29
N PRO A 90 -23.50 -3.96 28.01
CA PRO A 90 -23.71 -2.58 27.56
C PRO A 90 -22.42 -1.85 27.21
N SER A 91 -21.35 -2.07 27.97
CA SER A 91 -20.03 -1.47 27.70
C SER A 91 -19.44 -1.88 26.36
N SER A 92 -19.57 -3.14 25.99
CA SER A 92 -19.11 -3.66 24.68
C SER A 92 -19.92 -3.09 23.54
N ARG A 93 -21.24 -2.95 23.72
CA ARG A 93 -22.14 -2.36 22.73
C ARG A 93 -21.84 -0.89 22.49
N VAL A 94 -21.65 -0.13 23.56
CA VAL A 94 -21.24 1.29 23.47
C VAL A 94 -19.89 1.46 22.82
N ALA A 95 -18.90 0.62 23.19
CA ALA A 95 -17.57 0.67 22.58
C ALA A 95 -17.61 0.38 21.06
N ALA A 96 -18.38 -0.61 20.63
CA ALA A 96 -18.55 -0.94 19.22
C ALA A 96 -19.26 0.19 18.46
N ALA A 97 -20.33 0.74 19.00
CA ALA A 97 -21.06 1.86 18.39
C ALA A 97 -20.19 3.12 18.30
N SER A 98 -19.43 3.44 19.34
CA SER A 98 -18.50 4.55 19.37
C SER A 98 -17.42 4.41 18.30
N LYS A 99 -16.88 3.19 18.12
CA LYS A 99 -15.88 2.91 17.10
C LYS A 99 -16.43 3.05 15.68
N LEU A 100 -17.66 2.62 15.45
CA LEU A 100 -18.34 2.80 14.17
C LEU A 100 -18.53 4.28 13.83
N LEU A 101 -18.93 5.10 14.81
CA LEU A 101 -19.08 6.54 14.63
C LEU A 101 -17.73 7.22 14.32
N ASP A 102 -16.66 6.86 15.05
CA ASP A 102 -15.33 7.38 14.79
C ASP A 102 -14.86 7.07 13.37
N LEU A 103 -15.07 5.84 12.90
CA LEU A 103 -14.71 5.44 11.54
C LEU A 103 -15.54 6.16 10.48
N ALA A 104 -16.84 6.37 10.74
CA ALA A 104 -17.72 7.11 9.83
C ALA A 104 -17.27 8.57 9.70
N LEU A 105 -16.94 9.25 10.80
CA LEU A 105 -16.43 10.62 10.80
C LEU A 105 -15.10 10.75 10.05
N LYS A 106 -14.18 9.82 10.26
CA LYS A 106 -12.90 9.78 9.52
C LYS A 106 -13.09 9.59 8.03
N SER A 107 -14.05 8.77 7.61
CA SER A 107 -14.39 8.58 6.20
C SER A 107 -14.84 9.87 5.54
N VAL A 108 -15.69 10.65 6.21
CA VAL A 108 -16.15 11.96 5.72
C VAL A 108 -14.97 12.94 5.58
N GLU A 109 -14.08 12.99 6.54
CA GLU A 109 -12.88 13.84 6.48
C GLU A 109 -11.98 13.47 5.30
N ILE A 110 -11.77 12.19 5.05
CA ILE A 110 -10.96 11.69 3.92
C ILE A 110 -11.60 12.06 2.60
N GLU A 111 -12.92 11.84 2.44
CA GLU A 111 -13.66 12.20 1.23
C GLU A 111 -13.58 13.71 0.95
N GLU A 112 -13.67 14.54 1.99
CA GLU A 112 -13.55 15.98 1.86
C GLU A 112 -12.14 16.40 1.39
N ILE A 113 -11.09 15.79 1.94
CA ILE A 113 -9.70 16.04 1.55
C ILE A 113 -9.47 15.61 0.09
N GLU A 114 -9.95 14.44 -0.30
CA GLU A 114 -9.86 13.95 -1.67
C GLU A 114 -10.57 14.87 -2.67
N ALA A 115 -11.76 15.36 -2.31
CA ALA A 115 -12.49 16.31 -3.14
C ALA A 115 -11.74 17.64 -3.31
N ARG A 116 -11.15 18.15 -2.24
CA ARG A 116 -10.33 19.38 -2.29
C ARG A 116 -9.08 19.19 -3.13
N LEU A 117 -8.41 18.03 -2.98
CA LEU A 117 -7.22 17.70 -3.75
C LEU A 117 -7.53 17.61 -5.24
N SER A 118 -8.61 16.93 -5.61
CA SER A 118 -9.07 16.80 -6.99
C SER A 118 -9.38 18.18 -7.61
N ASN A 119 -10.02 19.06 -6.86
CA ASN A 119 -10.30 20.44 -7.32
C ASN A 119 -9.01 21.24 -7.55
N LEU A 120 -8.02 21.11 -6.66
CA LEU A 120 -6.73 21.78 -6.81
C LEU A 120 -5.97 21.26 -8.03
N GLU A 121 -5.97 19.96 -8.26
CA GLU A 121 -5.36 19.36 -9.44
C GLU A 121 -5.99 19.85 -10.74
N ALA A 122 -7.32 19.97 -10.79
CA ALA A 122 -8.04 20.51 -11.93
C ALA A 122 -7.67 21.97 -12.20
N LEU A 123 -7.60 22.82 -11.16
CA LEU A 123 -7.18 24.22 -11.28
C LEU A 123 -5.74 24.36 -11.75
N MET A 124 -4.84 23.49 -11.29
CA MET A 124 -3.45 23.49 -11.73
C MET A 124 -3.31 23.07 -13.20
N GLN A 125 -4.18 22.20 -13.66
CA GLN A 125 -4.21 21.75 -15.05
C GLN A 125 -4.74 22.84 -15.99
N GLU A 126 -5.76 23.61 -15.57
CA GLU A 126 -6.28 24.76 -16.30
C GLU A 126 -5.24 25.88 -16.46
N ASN A 127 -4.45 26.12 -15.43
CA ASN A 127 -3.40 27.15 -15.45
C ASN A 127 -2.15 26.77 -16.28
N ARG A 128 -2.07 25.53 -16.77
CA ARG A 128 -0.96 25.04 -17.60
C ARG A 128 -1.25 25.13 -19.11
N THR A 129 -2.46 25.43 -19.49
CA THR A 129 -2.88 25.64 -20.89
C THR A 129 -2.91 27.12 -21.24
#